data_c7f2abbad7c333c664dc4cc8dc45aa02
#
_entry.id   c7f2abbad7c333c664dc4cc8dc45aa02
#
_cell.length_a   1.000
_cell.length_b   1.000
_cell.length_c   1.000
_cell.angle_alpha   90.00
_cell.angle_beta   90.00
_cell.angle_gamma   90.00
#
_symmetry.space_group_name_H-M   'P 1'
#
loop_
_entity.id
_entity.type
_entity.pdbx_description
1 polymer ?
#
loop_
_entity_poly.entity_id
_entity_poly.type
_entity_poly.pdbx_seq_one_letter_code
_entity_poly.pdbx_strand_id
1 'polypeptide(L)'
;MERLSLNTCVLDTSSDDDIGPALPSTMPKKKRRTLPYEKLYISALPSSPRYSKSLMHKDQLSFVTMTPFTDFLITSSVDGVVKFWKKVAVGIEFVKEFKAHTGEIKSISVSQDGRSFATAGADKTVKIFDVVTFGM
;
A
#
# COMPACT_ATOMS: atom_id res chain seq x y z
N MET A 1 -15.85 -68.05 1.59
CA MET A 1 -15.31 -68.20 0.24
C MET A 1 -15.07 -66.84 -0.28
N GLU A 2 -13.96 -66.29 -0.56
CA GLU A 2 -12.54 -66.67 -0.62
C GLU A 2 -11.75 -65.41 -0.40
N ARG A 3 -10.71 -65.48 0.39
CA ARG A 3 -9.78 -64.37 0.63
C ARG A 3 -8.83 -64.31 -0.57
N LEU A 4 -8.68 -63.19 -1.19
CA LEU A 4 -7.58 -62.88 -2.06
C LEU A 4 -6.60 -61.95 -1.34
N SER A 5 -5.50 -62.57 -1.00
CA SER A 5 -4.28 -61.96 -0.48
C SER A 5 -3.56 -61.26 -1.64
N LEU A 6 -3.25 -60.00 -1.50
CA LEU A 6 -2.37 -59.29 -2.42
C LEU A 6 -1.04 -58.99 -1.76
N ASN A 7 -0.04 -59.54 -2.37
CA ASN A 7 1.38 -59.52 -2.06
C ASN A 7 1.92 -58.08 -1.89
N THR A 8 2.65 -57.94 -0.80
CA THR A 8 3.58 -56.87 -0.53
C THR A 8 4.80 -57.03 -1.44
N CYS A 9 5.02 -56.13 -2.37
CA CYS A 9 6.32 -55.94 -3.00
C CYS A 9 7.16 -55.02 -2.12
N VAL A 10 8.12 -55.65 -1.47
CA VAL A 10 9.25 -54.97 -0.84
C VAL A 10 10.22 -54.60 -1.96
N LEU A 11 10.44 -53.35 -2.19
CA LEU A 11 11.59 -52.84 -2.94
C LEU A 11 12.55 -52.22 -1.95
N ASP A 12 13.55 -53.01 -1.61
CA ASP A 12 14.82 -52.52 -1.10
C ASP A 12 15.47 -51.61 -2.16
N THR A 13 15.66 -50.38 -1.85
CA THR A 13 16.65 -49.54 -2.51
C THR A 13 17.50 -48.85 -1.44
N SER A 14 18.72 -49.33 -1.41
CA SER A 14 19.87 -48.86 -0.68
C SER A 14 20.09 -47.38 -0.81
N SER A 15 20.32 -46.74 0.34
CA SER A 15 21.34 -45.73 0.65
C SER A 15 21.85 -44.86 -0.49
N ASP A 16 21.42 -43.60 -0.45
CA ASP A 16 22.31 -42.50 -0.74
C ASP A 16 22.14 -41.48 0.40
N ASP A 17 23.14 -41.43 1.26
CA ASP A 17 23.32 -40.46 2.34
C ASP A 17 23.68 -39.09 1.72
N ASP A 18 22.67 -38.36 1.28
CA ASP A 18 22.82 -36.95 0.99
C ASP A 18 22.53 -36.16 2.29
N ILE A 19 23.55 -36.11 3.16
CA ILE A 19 23.55 -35.27 4.36
C ILE A 19 23.77 -33.83 3.92
N GLY A 20 22.70 -33.25 3.39
CA GLY A 20 22.62 -31.79 3.27
C GLY A 20 22.64 -31.14 4.66
N PRO A 21 23.19 -29.92 4.83
CA PRO A 21 23.24 -29.27 6.12
C PRO A 21 21.83 -29.15 6.70
N ALA A 22 21.61 -29.76 7.86
CA ALA A 22 20.34 -29.73 8.56
C ALA A 22 19.94 -28.28 8.82
N LEU A 23 18.87 -27.84 8.22
CA LEU A 23 18.26 -26.54 8.54
C LEU A 23 17.91 -26.53 10.02
N PRO A 24 18.30 -25.49 10.78
CA PRO A 24 17.94 -25.36 12.17
C PRO A 24 16.42 -25.32 12.30
N SER A 25 15.86 -26.35 12.88
CA SER A 25 14.41 -26.63 12.92
C SER A 25 13.59 -25.70 13.82
N THR A 26 14.20 -24.67 14.39
CA THR A 26 13.48 -23.70 15.21
C THR A 26 14.12 -22.32 15.10
N MET A 27 13.65 -21.52 14.13
CA MET A 27 13.81 -20.10 14.27
C MET A 27 13.07 -19.64 15.55
N PRO A 28 13.72 -18.95 16.49
CA PRO A 28 13.04 -18.44 17.67
C PRO A 28 11.90 -17.53 17.20
N LYS A 29 10.66 -17.91 17.44
CA LYS A 29 9.50 -17.05 17.16
C LYS A 29 9.72 -15.75 17.91
N LYS A 30 10.01 -14.66 17.17
CA LYS A 30 10.11 -13.31 17.75
C LYS A 30 8.84 -13.05 18.54
N LYS A 31 8.96 -12.86 19.86
CA LYS A 31 7.83 -12.47 20.70
C LYS A 31 7.25 -11.19 20.12
N ARG A 32 5.98 -11.22 19.73
CA ARG A 32 5.26 -10.06 19.23
C ARG A 32 5.26 -9.00 20.34
N ARG A 33 5.77 -7.81 20.05
CA ARG A 33 5.64 -6.67 20.95
C ARG A 33 4.17 -6.26 20.98
N THR A 34 3.52 -6.36 22.11
CA THR A 34 2.20 -5.79 22.34
C THR A 34 2.37 -4.31 22.63
N LEU A 35 1.70 -3.47 21.85
CA LEU A 35 1.67 -2.02 22.09
C LEU A 35 0.73 -1.71 23.26
N PRO A 36 1.08 -0.76 24.15
CA PRO A 36 0.11 -0.23 25.09
C PRO A 36 -1.06 0.35 24.28
N TYR A 37 -2.28 0.01 24.66
CA TYR A 37 -3.52 0.40 23.94
C TYR A 37 -3.76 -0.26 22.57
N GLU A 38 -3.10 -1.38 22.24
CA GLU A 38 -3.30 -2.10 20.96
C GLU A 38 -4.78 -2.37 20.68
N LYS A 39 -5.55 -2.76 21.69
CA LYS A 39 -7.01 -3.02 21.55
C LYS A 39 -7.80 -1.77 21.15
N LEU A 40 -7.41 -0.61 21.69
CA LEU A 40 -8.05 0.66 21.36
C LEU A 40 -7.76 1.07 19.92
N TYR A 41 -6.50 0.92 19.48
CA TYR A 41 -6.13 1.20 18.11
C TYR A 41 -6.85 0.27 17.12
N ILE A 42 -6.90 -1.03 17.42
CA ILE A 42 -7.60 -2.00 16.57
C ILE A 42 -9.11 -1.69 16.48
N SER A 43 -9.74 -1.26 17.57
CA SER A 43 -11.16 -0.90 17.55
C SER A 43 -11.45 0.40 16.79
N ALA A 44 -10.46 1.31 16.72
CA ALA A 44 -10.56 2.57 15.99
C ALA A 44 -10.19 2.44 14.50
N LEU A 45 -9.54 1.35 14.09
CA LEU A 45 -9.24 1.10 12.69
C LEU A 45 -10.52 0.80 11.90
N PRO A 46 -10.66 1.36 10.69
CA PRO A 46 -11.78 1.01 9.83
C PRO A 46 -11.71 -0.47 9.46
N SER A 47 -12.72 -1.23 9.85
CA SER A 47 -12.88 -2.64 9.49
C SER A 47 -13.80 -2.75 8.28
N SER A 48 -13.24 -2.69 7.08
CA SER A 48 -14.00 -2.99 5.88
C SER A 48 -13.58 -4.36 5.34
N PRO A 49 -14.50 -5.32 5.21
CA PRO A 49 -14.19 -6.63 4.65
C PRO A 49 -13.99 -6.59 3.12
N ARG A 50 -14.25 -5.46 2.49
CA ARG A 50 -14.16 -5.30 1.02
C ARG A 50 -13.56 -3.95 0.64
N TYR A 51 -12.64 -3.98 -0.32
CA TYR A 51 -12.22 -2.77 -1.02
C TYR A 51 -13.28 -2.43 -2.08
N SER A 52 -13.80 -1.22 -2.05
CA SER A 52 -14.75 -0.79 -3.08
C SER A 52 -14.07 -0.65 -4.44
N LYS A 53 -13.04 0.08 -4.58
CA LYS A 53 -12.18 0.17 -5.76
C LYS A 53 -10.94 0.97 -5.37
N SER A 54 -9.76 0.42 -5.61
CA SER A 54 -8.53 1.13 -5.27
C SER A 54 -7.79 1.53 -6.53
N LEU A 55 -7.68 2.82 -6.77
CA LEU A 55 -6.87 3.42 -7.83
C LEU A 55 -5.53 3.87 -7.26
N MET A 56 -4.78 2.92 -6.70
CA MET A 56 -3.50 3.16 -6.05
C MET A 56 -2.47 3.77 -7.00
N HIS A 57 -1.44 4.40 -6.42
CA HIS A 57 -0.24 4.76 -7.17
C HIS A 57 0.53 3.50 -7.56
N LYS A 58 1.24 3.58 -8.69
CA LYS A 58 2.11 2.49 -9.15
C LYS A 58 3.42 2.43 -8.37
N ASP A 59 3.86 3.59 -7.91
CA ASP A 59 5.16 3.78 -7.29
C ASP A 59 5.00 4.31 -5.86
N GLN A 60 6.10 4.46 -5.16
CA GLN A 60 6.15 4.90 -3.78
C GLN A 60 5.56 6.31 -3.62
N LEU A 61 4.75 6.48 -2.57
CA LEU A 61 4.23 7.80 -2.19
C LEU A 61 5.35 8.67 -1.61
N SER A 62 5.46 9.90 -2.12
CA SER A 62 6.39 10.90 -1.62
C SER A 62 5.74 11.85 -0.62
N PHE A 63 4.54 12.32 -0.93
CA PHE A 63 3.83 13.27 -0.07
C PHE A 63 2.34 12.95 0.01
N VAL A 64 1.77 13.29 1.17
CA VAL A 64 0.34 13.28 1.43
C VAL A 64 -0.01 14.59 2.12
N THR A 65 -1.00 15.30 1.60
CA THR A 65 -1.48 16.55 2.19
C THR A 65 -2.99 16.66 2.09
N MET A 66 -3.59 17.36 3.04
CA MET A 66 -5.02 17.67 3.03
C MET A 66 -5.22 19.15 2.71
N THR A 67 -6.27 19.45 1.97
CA THR A 67 -6.66 20.83 1.71
C THR A 67 -7.50 21.35 2.87
N PRO A 68 -7.17 22.54 3.43
CA PRO A 68 -8.03 23.18 4.41
C PRO A 68 -9.37 23.60 3.77
N PHE A 69 -10.45 23.51 4.53
CA PHE A 69 -11.82 23.91 4.15
C PHE A 69 -12.45 23.17 2.96
N THR A 70 -11.70 22.33 2.26
CA THR A 70 -12.21 21.47 1.21
C THR A 70 -11.88 20.02 1.57
N ASP A 71 -12.83 19.11 1.42
CA ASP A 71 -12.67 17.70 1.85
C ASP A 71 -11.82 16.91 0.86
N PHE A 72 -10.67 17.48 0.42
CA PHE A 72 -9.78 16.79 -0.51
C PHE A 72 -8.47 16.37 0.16
N LEU A 73 -8.07 15.17 -0.18
CA LEU A 73 -6.76 14.60 0.11
C LEU A 73 -5.96 14.55 -1.19
N ILE A 74 -4.73 15.03 -1.14
CA ILE A 74 -3.80 15.05 -2.28
C ILE A 74 -2.66 14.12 -1.94
N THR A 75 -2.38 13.18 -2.85
CA THR A 75 -1.26 12.25 -2.73
C THR A 75 -0.35 12.38 -3.93
N SER A 76 0.96 12.38 -3.71
CA SER A 76 1.94 12.38 -4.78
C SER A 76 2.87 11.16 -4.70
N SER A 77 3.38 10.76 -5.83
CA SER A 77 4.27 9.62 -5.97
C SER A 77 5.60 10.04 -6.61
N VAL A 78 6.62 9.20 -6.44
CA VAL A 78 7.96 9.38 -7.00
C VAL A 78 7.95 9.42 -8.53
N ASP A 79 6.95 8.82 -9.18
CA ASP A 79 6.75 8.85 -10.63
C ASP A 79 6.23 10.20 -11.17
N GLY A 80 6.07 11.20 -10.32
CA GLY A 80 5.56 12.53 -10.69
C GLY A 80 4.05 12.63 -10.85
N VAL A 81 3.33 11.59 -10.45
CA VAL A 81 1.87 11.55 -10.50
C VAL A 81 1.26 12.10 -9.21
N VAL A 82 0.24 12.93 -9.36
CA VAL A 82 -0.57 13.46 -8.26
C VAL A 82 -1.99 12.95 -8.39
N LYS A 83 -2.56 12.46 -7.29
CA LYS A 83 -3.95 12.02 -7.23
C LYS A 83 -4.73 12.80 -6.21
N PHE A 84 -5.94 13.13 -6.60
CA PHE A 84 -6.93 13.79 -5.75
C PHE A 84 -7.97 12.79 -5.28
N TRP A 85 -8.26 12.87 -4.00
CA TRP A 85 -9.25 12.05 -3.33
C TRP A 85 -10.20 12.95 -2.57
N LYS A 86 -11.48 12.66 -2.64
CA LYS A 86 -12.51 13.33 -1.86
C LYS A 86 -12.82 12.52 -0.62
N LYS A 87 -12.89 13.17 0.52
CA LYS A 87 -13.37 12.57 1.75
C LYS A 87 -14.88 12.38 1.66
N VAL A 88 -15.33 11.17 1.88
CA VAL A 88 -16.75 10.80 1.96
C VAL A 88 -17.04 10.17 3.33
N ALA A 89 -18.31 10.02 3.70
CA ALA A 89 -18.71 9.51 5.01
C ALA A 89 -18.10 8.13 5.34
N VAL A 90 -17.85 7.29 4.34
CA VAL A 90 -17.37 5.91 4.50
C VAL A 90 -15.95 5.71 3.93
N GLY A 91 -15.12 6.75 3.85
CA GLY A 91 -13.75 6.63 3.38
C GLY A 91 -13.30 7.74 2.45
N ILE A 92 -12.52 7.39 1.46
CA ILE A 92 -12.01 8.30 0.43
C ILE A 92 -12.39 7.80 -0.95
N GLU A 93 -12.79 8.70 -1.83
CA GLU A 93 -13.15 8.42 -3.21
C GLU A 93 -12.14 9.07 -4.15
N PHE A 94 -11.72 8.32 -5.17
CA PHE A 94 -10.82 8.84 -6.19
C PHE A 94 -11.55 9.85 -7.08
N VAL A 95 -10.92 11.00 -7.31
CA VAL A 95 -11.48 12.07 -8.13
C VAL A 95 -10.73 12.20 -9.45
N LYS A 96 -9.43 12.48 -9.39
CA LYS A 96 -8.63 12.75 -10.59
C LYS A 96 -7.16 12.44 -10.39
N GLU A 97 -6.49 12.15 -11.50
CA GLU A 97 -5.06 11.93 -11.58
C GLU A 97 -4.44 12.94 -12.55
N PHE A 98 -3.28 13.47 -12.17
CA PHE A 98 -2.46 14.32 -13.01
C PHE A 98 -1.03 13.78 -13.08
N LYS A 99 -0.46 13.72 -14.28
CA LYS A 99 0.99 13.64 -14.46
C LYS A 99 1.56 15.05 -14.28
N ALA A 100 1.84 15.42 -13.03
CA ALA A 100 2.31 16.74 -12.71
C ALA A 100 3.74 16.99 -13.23
N HIS A 101 4.62 16.03 -13.03
CA HIS A 101 6.04 16.16 -13.36
C HIS A 101 6.58 14.92 -14.07
N THR A 102 7.70 15.08 -14.76
CA THR A 102 8.37 13.96 -15.45
C THR A 102 9.23 13.13 -14.50
N GLY A 103 9.46 13.61 -13.29
CA GLY A 103 10.26 12.94 -12.27
C GLY A 103 9.68 13.18 -10.89
N GLU A 104 10.44 12.84 -9.89
CA GLU A 104 10.05 12.91 -8.49
C GLU A 104 9.57 14.30 -8.08
N ILE A 105 8.47 14.36 -7.35
CA ILE A 105 7.96 15.58 -6.73
C ILE A 105 8.77 15.84 -5.46
N LYS A 106 9.43 16.99 -5.40
CA LYS A 106 10.31 17.37 -4.30
C LYS A 106 9.62 18.16 -3.20
N SER A 107 8.54 18.87 -3.55
CA SER A 107 7.79 19.67 -2.58
C SER A 107 6.35 19.85 -3.03
N ILE A 108 5.47 19.96 -2.06
CA ILE A 108 4.06 20.33 -2.24
C ILE A 108 3.71 21.42 -1.24
N SER A 109 2.94 22.40 -1.69
CA SER A 109 2.38 23.44 -0.84
C SER A 109 0.92 23.66 -1.20
N VAL A 110 0.08 23.79 -0.20
CA VAL A 110 -1.36 24.06 -0.35
C VAL A 110 -1.64 25.46 0.10
N SER A 111 -2.49 26.18 -0.64
CA SER A 111 -2.94 27.51 -0.26
C SER A 111 -3.76 27.47 1.03
N GLN A 112 -3.72 28.53 1.81
CA GLN A 112 -4.49 28.67 3.03
C GLN A 112 -6.00 28.57 2.79
N ASP A 113 -6.47 28.99 1.62
CA ASP A 113 -7.88 28.90 1.21
C ASP A 113 -8.29 27.48 0.80
N GLY A 114 -7.33 26.55 0.64
CA GLY A 114 -7.58 25.19 0.14
C GLY A 114 -7.99 25.12 -1.33
N ARG A 115 -7.98 26.23 -2.07
CA ARG A 115 -8.42 26.27 -3.48
C ARG A 115 -7.32 25.96 -4.47
N SER A 116 -6.09 26.26 -4.12
CA SER A 116 -4.94 26.04 -5.00
C SER A 116 -3.87 25.23 -4.31
N PHE A 117 -3.16 24.44 -5.07
CA PHE A 117 -1.97 23.77 -4.57
C PHE A 117 -0.85 23.82 -5.61
N ALA A 118 0.38 23.92 -5.14
CA ALA A 118 1.57 23.97 -5.96
C ALA A 118 2.43 22.74 -5.74
N THR A 119 3.04 22.27 -6.83
CA THR A 119 4.02 21.17 -6.79
C THR A 119 5.32 21.62 -7.43
N ALA A 120 6.45 21.26 -6.83
CA ALA A 120 7.77 21.47 -7.39
C ALA A 120 8.42 20.09 -7.67
N GLY A 121 8.84 19.87 -8.90
CA GLY A 121 9.41 18.61 -9.36
C GLY A 121 10.92 18.65 -9.56
N ALA A 122 11.51 17.47 -9.71
CA ALA A 122 12.91 17.31 -10.10
C ALA A 122 13.20 17.81 -11.53
N ASP A 123 12.17 17.98 -12.35
CA ASP A 123 12.21 18.56 -13.69
C ASP A 123 12.43 20.10 -13.69
N LYS A 124 12.71 20.69 -12.52
CA LYS A 124 12.94 22.14 -12.30
C LYS A 124 11.72 22.99 -12.64
N THR A 125 10.54 22.42 -12.65
CA THR A 125 9.29 23.16 -12.88
C THR A 125 8.45 23.22 -11.61
N VAL A 126 7.67 24.30 -11.50
CA VAL A 126 6.62 24.46 -10.49
C VAL A 126 5.30 24.53 -11.23
N LYS A 127 4.34 23.72 -10.78
CA LYS A 127 2.99 23.72 -11.35
C LYS A 127 1.98 24.05 -10.27
N ILE A 128 0.99 24.88 -10.64
CA ILE A 128 -0.09 25.30 -9.75
C ILE A 128 -1.38 24.69 -10.29
N PHE A 129 -2.13 24.07 -9.43
CA PHE A 129 -3.39 23.42 -9.74
C PHE A 129 -4.51 24.09 -8.93
N ASP A 130 -5.66 24.22 -9.57
CA ASP A 130 -6.90 24.59 -8.90
C ASP A 130 -7.61 23.32 -8.39
N VAL A 131 -7.88 23.27 -7.11
CA VAL A 131 -8.52 22.13 -6.44
C VAL A 131 -10.01 22.04 -6.75
N VAL A 132 -10.65 23.17 -7.02
CA VAL A 132 -12.11 23.24 -7.23
C VAL A 132 -12.48 22.88 -8.65
N THR A 133 -11.75 23.42 -9.63
CA THR A 133 -12.01 23.17 -11.06
C THR A 133 -11.20 22.02 -11.62
N PHE A 134 -10.22 21.50 -10.86
CA PHE A 134 -9.25 20.50 -11.32
C PHE A 134 -8.54 20.96 -12.61
N GLY A 135 -8.29 22.25 -12.73
CA GLY A 135 -7.50 22.89 -13.78
C GLY A 135 -6.02 23.04 -13.41
N MET A 136 -5.19 23.31 -14.42
CA MET A 136 -3.78 23.65 -14.27
C MET A 136 -3.56 25.05 -14.79
#